data_df4ca83191570c2e9c488012e20961b2
#
_entry.id   df4ca83191570c2e9c488012e20961b2
#
_cell.length_a   1.000
_cell.length_b   1.000
_cell.length_c   1.000
_cell.angle_alpha   90.00
_cell.angle_beta   90.00
_cell.angle_gamma   90.00
#
_symmetry.space_group_name_H-M   'P 1'
#
loop_
_entity.id
_entity.type
_entity.pdbx_description
1 polymer ?
#
loop_
_entity_poly.entity_id
_entity_poly.type
_entity_poly.pdbx_seq_one_letter_code
_entity_poly.pdbx_strand_id
1 'polypeptide(L)'
;MHIASDPRRPIMVILATVSAFAISMAAAAQHRLITQGNDRLAIVDAGGDIEWEMPWRGIHDIHVLPDGHIMVQRGASEVVEIDPETKQVVWSYDSRLQNGNAGKAVEVHAFQPLPPKSAVNPTDDWRLMIAESGTARIIEVDRSGAMLATTPMTVDKPHPHMDTRLVRKIAKDRYLVCHEGDGAVREYVQGTGQVIWDYDVPMKVGEGPDEARDGHGPEAFGNKCFGAIRLPDGDTLIATGNGHSVIKVDPAKKIVWSVTRNELPNIRLAWVTTLELLPNGNYVIGNCHAGPGQPLLVELEPKAKKVVWTFDQFDRFGNSVPNSQILDTPGAIR
;
A
#
# COMPACT_ATOMS: atom_id res chain seq x y z
N MET A 1 63.61 -73.41 21.75
CA MET A 1 62.93 -73.12 20.49
C MET A 1 62.21 -71.76 20.70
N HIS A 2 62.90 -70.68 20.27
CA HIS A 2 62.43 -69.32 20.46
C HIS A 2 61.46 -68.94 19.32
N ILE A 3 60.28 -68.41 19.64
CA ILE A 3 59.44 -67.73 18.68
C ILE A 3 59.40 -66.24 19.06
N ALA A 4 59.96 -65.44 18.22
CA ALA A 4 59.99 -63.98 18.37
C ALA A 4 58.63 -63.34 18.01
N SER A 5 58.19 -62.45 18.85
CA SER A 5 57.01 -61.61 18.58
C SER A 5 57.44 -60.35 17.81
N ASP A 6 56.81 -60.10 16.71
CA ASP A 6 56.98 -58.86 15.89
C ASP A 6 56.04 -57.75 16.38
N PRO A 7 56.55 -56.57 16.75
CA PRO A 7 55.74 -55.46 17.20
C PRO A 7 55.76 -54.30 16.20
N ARG A 8 54.97 -54.36 15.10
CA ARG A 8 54.67 -53.18 14.27
C ARG A 8 53.39 -53.30 13.53
N ARG A 9 52.27 -52.93 14.20
CA ARG A 9 51.07 -52.52 13.49
C ARG A 9 50.77 -51.05 13.75
N PRO A 10 50.71 -50.18 12.74
CA PRO A 10 50.31 -48.80 12.94
C PRO A 10 48.80 -48.69 13.21
N ILE A 11 48.43 -48.01 14.28
CA ILE A 11 47.05 -47.62 14.60
C ILE A 11 46.70 -46.47 13.68
N MET A 12 45.79 -46.72 12.77
CA MET A 12 45.21 -45.69 11.88
C MET A 12 44.12 -44.95 12.65
N VAL A 13 44.42 -43.73 13.12
CA VAL A 13 43.44 -42.82 13.73
C VAL A 13 42.68 -42.13 12.60
N ILE A 14 41.44 -42.51 12.38
CA ILE A 14 40.54 -41.79 11.48
C ILE A 14 39.96 -40.59 12.24
N LEU A 15 40.50 -39.38 11.95
CA LEU A 15 39.86 -38.14 12.37
C LEU A 15 38.59 -37.90 11.48
N ALA A 16 37.44 -38.14 12.04
CA ALA A 16 36.17 -37.71 11.42
C ALA A 16 36.00 -36.21 11.67
N THR A 17 36.23 -35.39 10.64
CA THR A 17 35.87 -33.96 10.66
C THR A 17 34.35 -33.82 10.51
N VAL A 18 33.68 -33.50 11.60
CA VAL A 18 32.26 -33.09 11.57
C VAL A 18 32.21 -31.64 11.09
N SER A 19 31.91 -31.45 9.81
CA SER A 19 31.55 -30.12 9.27
C SER A 19 30.20 -29.72 9.78
N ALA A 20 30.13 -28.83 10.76
CA ALA A 20 28.91 -28.19 11.18
C ALA A 20 28.46 -27.24 10.05
N PHE A 21 27.45 -27.63 9.27
CA PHE A 21 26.71 -26.71 8.41
C PHE A 21 25.91 -25.78 9.33
N ALA A 22 26.38 -24.55 9.51
CA ALA A 22 25.58 -23.48 10.06
C ALA A 22 24.53 -23.12 9.01
N ILE A 23 23.30 -23.62 9.22
CA ILE A 23 22.13 -23.12 8.50
C ILE A 23 21.92 -21.72 9.05
N SER A 24 22.36 -20.70 8.30
CA SER A 24 21.96 -19.33 8.53
C SER A 24 20.45 -19.26 8.25
N MET A 25 19.66 -19.32 9.30
CA MET A 25 18.26 -18.89 9.20
C MET A 25 18.33 -17.39 8.87
N ALA A 26 18.02 -17.03 7.64
CA ALA A 26 17.74 -15.63 7.32
C ALA A 26 16.66 -15.19 8.32
N ALA A 27 16.94 -14.16 9.13
CA ALA A 27 15.94 -13.56 9.98
C ALA A 27 14.75 -13.20 9.07
N ALA A 28 13.55 -13.56 9.49
CA ALA A 28 12.35 -13.16 8.77
C ALA A 28 12.41 -11.63 8.64
N ALA A 29 12.10 -11.11 7.44
CA ALA A 29 12.00 -9.68 7.23
C ALA A 29 11.06 -9.10 8.30
N GLN A 30 11.50 -8.06 9.00
CA GLN A 30 10.70 -7.33 9.97
C GLN A 30 10.75 -5.88 9.55
N HIS A 31 9.59 -5.22 9.47
CA HIS A 31 9.51 -3.87 8.94
C HIS A 31 9.18 -2.84 10.02
N ARG A 32 9.88 -1.71 9.93
CA ARG A 32 9.43 -0.48 10.57
C ARG A 32 8.39 0.16 9.65
N LEU A 33 7.21 0.48 10.18
CA LEU A 33 6.11 0.98 9.38
C LEU A 33 5.28 2.03 10.13
N ILE A 34 4.55 2.86 9.37
CA ILE A 34 3.45 3.67 9.90
C ILE A 34 2.13 3.09 9.41
N THR A 35 1.15 3.07 10.30
CA THR A 35 -0.21 2.61 10.00
C THR A 35 -1.26 3.23 10.92
N GLN A 36 -2.53 3.05 10.59
CA GLN A 36 -3.67 3.50 11.38
C GLN A 36 -4.64 2.36 11.62
N GLY A 37 -5.18 2.29 12.83
CA GLY A 37 -6.24 1.38 13.22
C GLY A 37 -6.66 1.62 14.67
N ASN A 38 -7.86 1.24 15.07
CA ASN A 38 -8.39 1.44 16.43
C ASN A 38 -8.21 2.87 16.97
N ASP A 39 -8.59 3.88 16.16
CA ASP A 39 -8.48 5.30 16.52
C ASP A 39 -7.04 5.76 16.85
N ARG A 40 -6.06 5.12 16.27
CA ARG A 40 -4.63 5.32 16.51
C ARG A 40 -3.89 5.45 15.19
N LEU A 41 -3.03 6.45 15.08
CA LEU A 41 -1.95 6.53 14.10
C LEU A 41 -0.65 6.17 14.81
N ALA A 42 0.12 5.22 14.32
CA ALA A 42 1.31 4.77 15.00
C ALA A 42 2.45 4.41 14.04
N ILE A 43 3.68 4.65 14.50
CA ILE A 43 4.89 4.05 13.94
C ILE A 43 5.22 2.84 14.80
N VAL A 44 5.39 1.70 14.14
CA VAL A 44 5.76 0.43 14.75
C VAL A 44 7.16 0.09 14.28
N ASP A 45 8.05 -0.26 15.21
CA ASP A 45 9.42 -0.65 14.90
C ASP A 45 9.49 -2.07 14.29
N ALA A 46 10.68 -2.45 13.83
CA ALA A 46 10.90 -3.78 13.26
C ALA A 46 10.71 -4.93 14.29
N GLY A 47 10.72 -4.65 15.58
CA GLY A 47 10.41 -5.62 16.65
C GLY A 47 8.92 -5.80 16.87
N GLY A 48 8.08 -4.93 16.28
CA GLY A 48 6.63 -4.93 16.46
C GLY A 48 6.16 -4.07 17.64
N ASP A 49 7.03 -3.27 18.26
CA ASP A 49 6.67 -2.36 19.33
C ASP A 49 6.30 -0.98 18.80
N ILE A 50 5.37 -0.29 19.49
CA ILE A 50 4.97 1.07 19.14
C ILE A 50 6.08 2.03 19.54
N GLU A 51 6.73 2.64 18.54
CA GLU A 51 7.77 3.63 18.69
C GLU A 51 7.20 5.04 18.89
N TRP A 52 6.09 5.32 18.21
CA TRP A 52 5.39 6.60 18.25
C TRP A 52 3.90 6.38 17.98
N GLU A 53 3.04 7.13 18.66
CA GLU A 53 1.61 7.10 18.39
C GLU A 53 0.91 8.39 18.78
N MET A 54 -0.27 8.62 18.18
CA MET A 54 -1.24 9.61 18.62
C MET A 54 -2.68 9.17 18.29
N PRO A 55 -3.70 9.69 18.99
CA PRO A 55 -5.10 9.45 18.66
C PRO A 55 -5.40 10.00 17.25
N TRP A 56 -5.98 9.16 16.38
CA TRP A 56 -6.34 9.55 15.02
C TRP A 56 -7.40 8.66 14.43
N ARG A 57 -8.34 9.26 13.67
CA ARG A 57 -9.44 8.53 13.04
C ARG A 57 -9.52 8.78 11.54
N GLY A 58 -9.98 7.78 10.81
CA GLY A 58 -10.43 7.91 9.43
C GLY A 58 -9.34 8.22 8.44
N ILE A 59 -8.32 7.37 8.35
CA ILE A 59 -7.25 7.51 7.35
C ILE A 59 -7.57 6.65 6.13
N HIS A 60 -7.39 7.25 4.94
CA HIS A 60 -7.36 6.55 3.67
C HIS A 60 -5.99 6.61 2.99
N ASP A 61 -5.17 7.62 3.30
CA ASP A 61 -3.81 7.74 2.76
C ASP A 61 -2.83 8.32 3.79
N ILE A 62 -1.58 7.86 3.76
CA ILE A 62 -0.51 8.23 4.70
C ILE A 62 0.78 8.42 3.90
N HIS A 63 1.52 9.49 4.20
CA HIS A 63 2.87 9.70 3.68
C HIS A 63 3.79 10.23 4.78
N VAL A 64 4.91 9.55 5.01
CA VAL A 64 6.01 10.11 5.80
C VAL A 64 6.96 10.84 4.84
N LEU A 65 7.20 12.11 5.13
CA LEU A 65 8.05 12.98 4.33
C LEU A 65 9.54 12.71 4.62
N PRO A 66 10.46 13.15 3.74
CA PRO A 66 11.89 12.95 3.95
C PRO A 66 12.47 13.58 5.23
N ASP A 67 11.82 14.64 5.74
CA ASP A 67 12.17 15.30 7.01
C ASP A 67 11.55 14.62 8.24
N GLY A 68 10.76 13.57 8.03
CA GLY A 68 10.10 12.80 9.08
C GLY A 68 8.68 13.28 9.42
N HIS A 69 8.24 14.40 8.89
CA HIS A 69 6.85 14.86 9.07
C HIS A 69 5.87 13.84 8.46
N ILE A 70 4.67 13.79 9.00
CA ILE A 70 3.65 12.83 8.62
C ILE A 70 2.49 13.57 7.96
N MET A 71 2.19 13.25 6.71
CA MET A 71 0.98 13.73 6.05
C MET A 71 -0.11 12.67 6.10
N VAL A 72 -1.28 13.07 6.57
CA VAL A 72 -2.46 12.19 6.74
C VAL A 72 -3.75 12.94 6.46
N GLN A 73 -4.79 12.19 6.16
CA GLN A 73 -6.15 12.72 6.10
C GLN A 73 -6.70 12.99 7.50
N ARG A 74 -7.44 14.09 7.67
CA ARG A 74 -8.23 14.41 8.87
C ARG A 74 -9.69 14.64 8.51
N GLY A 75 -10.58 13.90 9.16
CA GLY A 75 -12.01 13.91 8.78
C GLY A 75 -12.23 13.42 7.35
N ALA A 76 -13.22 13.97 6.64
CA ALA A 76 -13.58 13.52 5.30
C ALA A 76 -12.78 14.19 4.18
N SER A 77 -12.29 15.44 4.37
CA SER A 77 -11.83 16.29 3.26
C SER A 77 -10.53 17.04 3.50
N GLU A 78 -9.95 16.91 4.68
CA GLU A 78 -8.77 17.67 5.06
C GLU A 78 -7.52 16.80 5.00
N VAL A 79 -6.42 17.35 4.45
CA VAL A 79 -5.08 16.78 4.53
C VAL A 79 -4.27 17.64 5.49
N VAL A 80 -3.56 17.02 6.40
CA VAL A 80 -2.72 17.70 7.38
C VAL A 80 -1.31 17.17 7.36
N GLU A 81 -0.36 18.03 7.76
CA GLU A 81 1.02 17.68 8.05
C GLU A 81 1.24 17.78 9.55
N ILE A 82 1.77 16.71 10.14
CA ILE A 82 2.04 16.58 11.57
C ILE A 82 3.54 16.57 11.77
N ASP A 83 4.04 17.40 12.67
CA ASP A 83 5.37 17.28 13.24
C ASP A 83 5.36 16.15 14.30
N PRO A 84 6.08 15.05 14.09
CA PRO A 84 6.05 13.89 14.99
C PRO A 84 6.70 14.18 16.36
N GLU A 85 7.62 15.13 16.46
CA GLU A 85 8.28 15.49 17.73
C GLU A 85 7.32 16.21 18.67
N THR A 86 6.59 17.19 18.15
CA THR A 86 5.63 17.98 18.92
C THR A 86 4.22 17.42 18.91
N LYS A 87 3.90 16.51 18.00
CA LYS A 87 2.55 15.98 17.71
C LYS A 87 1.55 17.08 17.33
N GLN A 88 2.04 18.19 16.77
CA GLN A 88 1.21 19.31 16.33
C GLN A 88 0.98 19.25 14.82
N VAL A 89 -0.22 19.70 14.41
CA VAL A 89 -0.50 19.97 13.00
C VAL A 89 0.20 21.28 12.64
N VAL A 90 1.14 21.22 11.70
CA VAL A 90 1.95 22.36 11.24
C VAL A 90 1.49 22.93 9.91
N TRP A 91 0.68 22.18 9.16
CA TRP A 91 0.04 22.61 7.92
C TRP A 91 -1.27 21.86 7.70
N SER A 92 -2.24 22.51 7.04
CA SER A 92 -3.48 21.86 6.65
C SER A 92 -4.09 22.44 5.38
N TYR A 93 -4.85 21.61 4.66
CA TYR A 93 -5.65 21.97 3.51
C TYR A 93 -7.00 21.25 3.55
N ASP A 94 -8.10 21.98 3.60
CA ASP A 94 -9.45 21.40 3.55
C ASP A 94 -10.07 21.60 2.16
N SER A 95 -10.11 20.53 1.37
CA SER A 95 -10.70 20.53 0.02
C SER A 95 -12.13 21.02 -0.01
N ARG A 96 -12.92 20.78 1.03
CA ARG A 96 -14.34 21.20 1.08
C ARG A 96 -14.50 22.72 1.17
N LEU A 97 -13.53 23.41 1.77
CA LEU A 97 -13.61 24.87 2.01
C LEU A 97 -12.92 25.68 0.93
N GLN A 98 -12.07 25.07 0.09
CA GLN A 98 -11.18 25.77 -0.82
C GLN A 98 -11.46 25.48 -2.29
N ASN A 99 -10.89 26.27 -3.17
CA ASN A 99 -10.85 26.07 -4.63
C ASN A 99 -12.22 25.78 -5.27
N GLY A 100 -13.28 26.50 -4.82
CA GLY A 100 -14.62 26.45 -5.41
C GLY A 100 -15.48 25.27 -4.98
N ASN A 101 -15.16 24.63 -3.86
CA ASN A 101 -15.92 23.49 -3.33
C ASN A 101 -16.96 23.85 -2.26
N ALA A 102 -17.06 25.10 -1.86
CA ALA A 102 -18.02 25.54 -0.85
C ALA A 102 -19.45 25.05 -1.18
N GLY A 103 -20.06 24.31 -0.24
CA GLY A 103 -21.40 23.73 -0.40
C GLY A 103 -21.48 22.44 -1.19
N LYS A 104 -20.35 21.89 -1.67
CA LYS A 104 -20.30 20.60 -2.35
C LYS A 104 -19.96 19.47 -1.38
N ALA A 105 -20.44 18.27 -1.68
CA ALA A 105 -20.00 17.05 -1.00
C ALA A 105 -18.65 16.64 -1.59
N VAL A 106 -17.58 16.81 -0.79
CA VAL A 106 -16.22 16.45 -1.19
C VAL A 106 -15.61 15.56 -0.13
N GLU A 107 -15.05 14.44 -0.56
CA GLU A 107 -14.20 13.58 0.25
C GLU A 107 -12.81 13.42 -0.39
N VAL A 108 -11.79 13.29 0.45
CA VAL A 108 -10.39 13.05 0.02
C VAL A 108 -9.98 11.67 0.52
N HIS A 109 -9.77 10.74 -0.42
CA HIS A 109 -9.30 9.39 -0.10
C HIS A 109 -7.86 9.15 -0.52
N ALA A 110 -7.32 10.03 -1.37
CA ALA A 110 -5.94 9.97 -1.81
C ALA A 110 -5.34 11.36 -1.96
N PHE A 111 -4.11 11.46 -1.55
CA PHE A 111 -3.24 12.62 -1.80
C PHE A 111 -1.81 12.12 -1.94
N GLN A 112 -0.95 12.93 -2.54
CA GLN A 112 0.46 12.57 -2.71
C GLN A 112 1.33 13.83 -2.63
N PRO A 113 2.25 13.89 -1.64
CA PRO A 113 3.31 14.90 -1.65
C PRO A 113 4.17 14.73 -2.90
N LEU A 114 4.32 15.80 -3.66
CA LEU A 114 5.13 15.82 -4.86
C LEU A 114 6.45 16.53 -4.53
N PRO A 115 7.59 15.83 -4.68
CA PRO A 115 8.87 16.39 -4.31
C PRO A 115 9.17 17.66 -5.12
N PRO A 116 9.91 18.61 -4.55
CA PRO A 116 10.36 19.78 -5.28
C PRO A 116 11.21 19.38 -6.48
N LYS A 117 11.08 20.12 -7.58
CA LYS A 117 11.87 19.89 -8.80
C LYS A 117 13.32 20.33 -8.61
N SER A 118 13.58 21.23 -7.66
CA SER A 118 14.88 21.80 -7.37
C SER A 118 15.30 21.52 -5.93
N ALA A 119 16.53 21.01 -5.76
CA ALA A 119 17.13 20.86 -4.42
C ALA A 119 17.59 22.21 -3.81
N VAL A 120 17.60 23.30 -4.61
CA VAL A 120 18.12 24.62 -4.17
C VAL A 120 17.06 25.38 -3.37
N ASN A 121 15.78 25.26 -3.74
CA ASN A 121 14.64 25.85 -3.03
C ASN A 121 13.53 24.83 -2.86
N PRO A 122 13.66 23.91 -1.89
CA PRO A 122 12.68 22.85 -1.70
C PRO A 122 11.29 23.36 -1.29
N THR A 123 11.16 24.57 -0.77
CA THR A 123 9.89 25.20 -0.41
C THR A 123 9.15 25.80 -1.60
N ASP A 124 9.85 26.26 -2.64
CA ASP A 124 9.26 26.98 -3.75
C ASP A 124 8.56 26.06 -4.76
N ASP A 125 8.98 24.80 -4.81
CA ASP A 125 8.45 23.79 -5.74
C ASP A 125 7.60 22.70 -5.06
N TRP A 126 7.34 22.85 -3.74
CA TRP A 126 6.53 21.89 -3.01
C TRP A 126 5.07 21.90 -3.50
N ARG A 127 4.54 20.75 -3.77
CA ARG A 127 3.17 20.58 -4.22
C ARG A 127 2.53 19.37 -3.56
N LEU A 128 1.22 19.43 -3.43
CA LEU A 128 0.40 18.30 -3.00
C LEU A 128 -0.61 17.97 -4.10
N MET A 129 -0.59 16.76 -4.63
CA MET A 129 -1.68 16.20 -5.43
C MET A 129 -2.79 15.75 -4.48
N ILE A 130 -4.03 16.11 -4.77
CA ILE A 130 -5.23 15.71 -4.01
C ILE A 130 -6.28 15.20 -4.99
N ALA A 131 -6.85 14.02 -4.72
CA ALA A 131 -8.00 13.51 -5.44
C ALA A 131 -9.27 13.88 -4.68
N GLU A 132 -10.10 14.71 -5.31
CA GLU A 132 -11.37 15.19 -4.76
C GLU A 132 -12.54 14.36 -5.29
N SER A 133 -12.97 13.35 -4.50
CA SER A 133 -14.19 12.61 -4.74
C SER A 133 -15.41 13.52 -4.55
N GLY A 134 -16.48 13.28 -5.30
CA GLY A 134 -17.71 14.10 -5.30
C GLY A 134 -17.66 15.29 -6.24
N THR A 135 -16.47 15.79 -6.56
CA THR A 135 -16.26 16.79 -7.63
C THR A 135 -15.55 16.20 -8.84
N ALA A 136 -15.17 14.94 -8.76
CA ALA A 136 -14.53 14.13 -9.81
C ALA A 136 -13.34 14.86 -10.46
N ARG A 137 -12.38 15.32 -9.64
CA ARG A 137 -11.17 15.96 -10.14
C ARG A 137 -9.94 15.66 -9.28
N ILE A 138 -8.79 15.77 -9.90
CA ILE A 138 -7.49 15.80 -9.23
C ILE A 138 -7.00 17.24 -9.27
N ILE A 139 -6.51 17.75 -8.16
CA ILE A 139 -5.87 19.06 -8.08
C ILE A 139 -4.42 18.93 -7.62
N GLU A 140 -3.58 19.88 -8.01
CA GLU A 140 -2.28 20.10 -7.38
C GLU A 140 -2.30 21.49 -6.73
N VAL A 141 -1.91 21.57 -5.48
CA VAL A 141 -1.83 22.81 -4.71
C VAL A 141 -0.41 23.03 -4.20
N ASP A 142 -0.06 24.31 -3.96
CA ASP A 142 1.15 24.69 -3.24
C ASP A 142 0.91 24.76 -1.72
N ARG A 143 1.96 25.12 -0.96
CA ARG A 143 1.84 25.28 0.52
C ARG A 143 0.91 26.39 0.96
N SER A 144 0.61 27.36 0.13
CA SER A 144 -0.40 28.38 0.42
C SER A 144 -1.85 27.90 0.21
N GLY A 145 -2.02 26.71 -0.39
CA GLY A 145 -3.31 26.18 -0.82
C GLY A 145 -3.76 26.71 -2.18
N ALA A 146 -2.92 27.47 -2.89
CA ALA A 146 -3.24 27.93 -4.25
C ALA A 146 -3.22 26.76 -5.23
N MET A 147 -4.26 26.68 -6.07
CA MET A 147 -4.39 25.62 -7.08
C MET A 147 -3.44 25.86 -8.25
N LEU A 148 -2.50 24.95 -8.46
CA LEU A 148 -1.51 24.98 -9.53
C LEU A 148 -1.96 24.24 -10.78
N ALA A 149 -2.77 23.20 -10.61
CA ALA A 149 -3.32 22.39 -11.69
C ALA A 149 -4.65 21.77 -11.28
N THR A 150 -5.49 21.48 -12.28
CA THR A 150 -6.71 20.69 -12.11
C THR A 150 -6.82 19.72 -13.28
N THR A 151 -7.36 18.54 -13.01
CA THR A 151 -7.59 17.49 -14.01
C THR A 151 -8.94 16.87 -13.74
N PRO A 152 -9.92 17.00 -14.66
CA PRO A 152 -11.20 16.35 -14.49
C PRO A 152 -11.06 14.83 -14.58
N MET A 153 -11.90 14.10 -13.86
CA MET A 153 -12.00 12.65 -13.96
C MET A 153 -13.36 12.24 -14.55
N THR A 154 -13.36 11.15 -15.28
CA THR A 154 -14.58 10.48 -15.74
C THR A 154 -15.02 9.51 -14.66
N VAL A 155 -16.25 9.64 -14.15
CA VAL A 155 -16.86 8.77 -13.15
C VAL A 155 -18.20 8.33 -13.67
N ASP A 156 -18.42 7.02 -13.83
CA ASP A 156 -19.65 6.47 -14.41
C ASP A 156 -20.79 6.40 -13.37
N LYS A 157 -20.42 6.21 -12.10
CA LYS A 157 -21.34 6.11 -10.94
C LYS A 157 -20.97 7.14 -9.88
N PRO A 158 -21.27 8.43 -10.06
CA PRO A 158 -20.83 9.48 -9.15
C PRO A 158 -21.32 9.25 -7.72
N HIS A 159 -20.36 9.22 -6.77
CA HIS A 159 -20.65 9.07 -5.35
C HIS A 159 -19.46 9.63 -4.54
N PRO A 160 -19.64 10.64 -3.68
CA PRO A 160 -18.53 11.31 -2.99
C PRO A 160 -17.59 10.35 -2.24
N HIS A 161 -18.11 9.25 -1.72
CA HIS A 161 -17.33 8.25 -1.00
C HIS A 161 -16.67 7.21 -1.90
N MET A 162 -17.12 7.02 -3.14
CA MET A 162 -16.68 5.91 -4.00
C MET A 162 -16.11 6.34 -5.35
N ASP A 163 -16.08 7.65 -5.67
CA ASP A 163 -15.52 8.11 -6.95
C ASP A 163 -14.05 7.73 -7.08
N THR A 164 -13.29 7.82 -5.99
CA THR A 164 -11.88 7.46 -5.97
C THR A 164 -11.50 6.71 -4.69
N ARG A 165 -10.49 5.85 -4.81
CA ARG A 165 -9.67 5.37 -3.70
C ARG A 165 -8.25 5.86 -3.89
N LEU A 166 -7.23 5.00 -3.91
CA LEU A 166 -5.87 5.48 -4.08
C LEU A 166 -5.65 6.05 -5.49
N VAL A 167 -5.00 7.20 -5.53
CA VAL A 167 -4.59 7.91 -6.74
C VAL A 167 -3.11 8.21 -6.62
N ARG A 168 -2.36 7.97 -7.70
CA ARG A 168 -0.92 8.24 -7.74
C ARG A 168 -0.52 8.98 -9.02
N LYS A 169 0.37 9.95 -8.88
CA LYS A 169 1.04 10.57 -10.01
C LYS A 169 2.18 9.66 -10.46
N ILE A 170 1.99 8.99 -11.59
CA ILE A 170 2.90 7.95 -12.09
C ILE A 170 3.94 8.49 -13.09
N ALA A 171 3.72 9.68 -13.61
CA ALA A 171 4.66 10.39 -14.48
C ALA A 171 4.44 11.90 -14.38
N LYS A 172 5.26 12.69 -15.09
CA LYS A 172 5.18 14.16 -15.06
C LYS A 172 3.77 14.70 -15.31
N ASP A 173 3.02 14.06 -16.20
CA ASP A 173 1.71 14.45 -16.69
C ASP A 173 0.67 13.33 -16.66
N ARG A 174 0.82 12.33 -15.78
CA ARG A 174 -0.04 11.16 -15.69
C ARG A 174 -0.46 10.83 -14.27
N TYR A 175 -1.72 10.48 -14.12
CA TYR A 175 -2.28 9.98 -12.88
C TYR A 175 -2.89 8.60 -13.09
N LEU A 176 -2.67 7.69 -12.16
CA LEU A 176 -3.35 6.39 -12.08
C LEU A 176 -4.37 6.46 -10.96
N VAL A 177 -5.63 6.12 -11.25
CA VAL A 177 -6.78 6.30 -10.37
C VAL A 177 -7.53 5.00 -10.22
N CYS A 178 -7.79 4.58 -8.97
CA CYS A 178 -8.78 3.55 -8.66
C CYS A 178 -10.14 4.19 -8.44
N HIS A 179 -11.12 3.83 -9.27
CA HIS A 179 -12.53 4.20 -9.14
C HIS A 179 -13.29 3.05 -8.50
N GLU A 180 -13.51 3.13 -7.18
CA GLU A 180 -14.17 2.05 -6.43
C GLU A 180 -15.60 1.80 -6.92
N GLY A 181 -16.38 2.86 -7.08
CA GLY A 181 -17.78 2.77 -7.50
C GLY A 181 -17.95 2.21 -8.91
N ASP A 182 -17.05 2.57 -9.83
CA ASP A 182 -17.04 2.07 -11.20
C ASP A 182 -16.46 0.65 -11.30
N GLY A 183 -15.60 0.27 -10.35
CA GLY A 183 -14.84 -0.98 -10.40
C GLY A 183 -13.76 -0.93 -11.50
N ALA A 184 -13.11 0.20 -11.66
CA ALA A 184 -12.16 0.43 -12.75
C ALA A 184 -10.89 1.14 -12.29
N VAL A 185 -9.79 0.89 -13.00
CA VAL A 185 -8.54 1.64 -12.88
C VAL A 185 -8.31 2.42 -14.16
N ARG A 186 -8.10 3.75 -14.06
CA ARG A 186 -7.92 4.61 -15.23
C ARG A 186 -6.64 5.43 -15.12
N GLU A 187 -5.94 5.59 -16.27
CA GLU A 187 -4.80 6.48 -16.40
C GLU A 187 -5.22 7.76 -17.13
N TYR A 188 -4.98 8.90 -16.49
CA TYR A 188 -5.40 10.21 -16.94
C TYR A 188 -4.21 11.07 -17.39
N VAL A 189 -4.42 11.86 -18.45
CA VAL A 189 -3.52 12.95 -18.84
C VAL A 189 -3.83 14.17 -17.97
N GLN A 190 -2.81 14.72 -17.30
CA GLN A 190 -2.92 15.93 -16.47
C GLN A 190 -3.50 17.09 -17.27
N GLY A 191 -4.41 17.86 -16.65
CA GLY A 191 -5.03 19.04 -17.21
C GLY A 191 -6.20 18.76 -18.15
N THR A 192 -6.11 17.78 -19.02
CA THR A 192 -7.17 17.45 -19.96
C THR A 192 -8.18 16.44 -19.45
N GLY A 193 -7.77 15.55 -18.53
CA GLY A 193 -8.60 14.44 -18.08
C GLY A 193 -8.80 13.35 -19.13
N GLN A 194 -8.04 13.37 -20.24
CA GLN A 194 -8.09 12.32 -21.25
C GLN A 194 -7.68 10.98 -20.62
N VAL A 195 -8.54 9.97 -20.71
CA VAL A 195 -8.22 8.59 -20.36
C VAL A 195 -7.41 7.98 -21.50
N ILE A 196 -6.19 7.50 -21.19
CA ILE A 196 -5.29 6.88 -22.18
C ILE A 196 -5.09 5.39 -21.93
N TRP A 197 -5.47 4.90 -20.77
CA TRP A 197 -5.55 3.49 -20.43
C TRP A 197 -6.64 3.33 -19.37
N ASP A 198 -7.44 2.29 -19.47
CA ASP A 198 -8.47 1.91 -18.52
C ASP A 198 -8.49 0.39 -18.33
N TYR A 199 -8.96 -0.08 -17.20
CA TYR A 199 -9.10 -1.49 -16.92
C TYR A 199 -10.30 -1.74 -16.01
N ASP A 200 -11.29 -2.48 -16.52
CA ASP A 200 -12.43 -2.93 -15.72
C ASP A 200 -11.98 -4.10 -14.85
N VAL A 201 -12.03 -3.89 -13.53
CA VAL A 201 -11.65 -4.92 -12.56
C VAL A 201 -12.70 -6.03 -12.59
N PRO A 202 -12.30 -7.29 -12.79
CA PRO A 202 -13.26 -8.40 -12.86
C PRO A 202 -13.94 -8.61 -11.50
N MET A 203 -15.20 -9.05 -11.53
CA MET A 203 -15.97 -9.38 -10.33
C MET A 203 -15.27 -10.41 -9.45
N LYS A 204 -14.51 -11.30 -10.04
CA LYS A 204 -13.73 -12.32 -9.34
C LYS A 204 -12.49 -12.71 -10.12
N VAL A 205 -11.47 -13.10 -9.36
CA VAL A 205 -10.27 -13.78 -9.87
C VAL A 205 -10.16 -15.10 -9.12
N GLY A 206 -10.24 -16.22 -9.85
CA GLY A 206 -10.36 -17.53 -9.22
C GLY A 206 -11.77 -17.85 -8.69
N GLU A 207 -11.85 -18.46 -7.50
CA GLU A 207 -13.10 -18.87 -6.88
C GLU A 207 -13.86 -17.71 -6.25
N GLY A 208 -15.18 -17.71 -6.35
CA GLY A 208 -16.06 -16.72 -5.73
C GLY A 208 -17.46 -16.75 -6.32
N PRO A 209 -18.41 -16.03 -5.71
CA PRO A 209 -19.77 -15.91 -6.24
C PRO A 209 -19.78 -15.14 -7.56
N ASP A 210 -20.81 -15.37 -8.37
CA ASP A 210 -21.02 -14.63 -9.63
C ASP A 210 -21.72 -13.28 -9.41
N GLU A 211 -22.30 -13.09 -8.22
CA GLU A 211 -23.04 -11.86 -7.87
C GLU A 211 -22.30 -11.07 -6.79
N ALA A 212 -22.39 -9.74 -6.88
CA ALA A 212 -21.83 -8.85 -5.86
C ALA A 212 -22.57 -9.03 -4.53
N ARG A 213 -21.82 -8.91 -3.43
CA ARG A 213 -22.32 -8.87 -2.06
C ARG A 213 -21.73 -7.67 -1.35
N ASP A 214 -22.60 -6.79 -0.88
CA ASP A 214 -22.17 -5.58 -0.18
C ASP A 214 -21.42 -5.89 1.12
N GLY A 215 -20.60 -4.92 1.57
CA GLY A 215 -19.81 -4.99 2.78
C GLY A 215 -18.31 -4.92 2.51
N HIS A 216 -17.52 -5.09 3.58
CA HIS A 216 -16.04 -4.99 3.54
C HIS A 216 -15.33 -6.28 3.99
N GLY A 217 -16.01 -7.14 4.72
CA GLY A 217 -15.40 -8.35 5.27
C GLY A 217 -15.33 -9.50 4.26
N PRO A 218 -14.92 -10.68 4.74
CA PRO A 218 -14.72 -11.85 3.88
C PRO A 218 -15.97 -12.34 3.14
N GLU A 219 -17.15 -11.97 3.59
CA GLU A 219 -18.43 -12.38 2.97
C GLU A 219 -18.92 -11.37 1.91
N ALA A 220 -18.34 -10.18 1.85
CA ALA A 220 -18.56 -9.23 0.77
C ALA A 220 -17.86 -9.72 -0.50
N PHE A 221 -18.36 -9.31 -1.67
CA PHE A 221 -17.77 -9.71 -2.94
C PHE A 221 -18.09 -8.71 -4.06
N GLY A 222 -17.12 -8.44 -4.91
CA GLY A 222 -17.33 -7.52 -6.02
C GLY A 222 -16.04 -7.07 -6.69
N ASN A 223 -16.15 -5.96 -7.42
CA ASN A 223 -15.03 -5.35 -8.14
C ASN A 223 -14.65 -3.95 -7.62
N LYS A 224 -14.97 -3.64 -6.37
CA LYS A 224 -14.64 -2.36 -5.73
C LYS A 224 -13.13 -2.27 -5.47
N CYS A 225 -12.33 -1.90 -6.49
CA CYS A 225 -10.88 -1.79 -6.37
C CYS A 225 -10.47 -0.68 -5.40
N PHE A 226 -9.30 -0.84 -4.77
CA PHE A 226 -8.83 0.11 -3.77
C PHE A 226 -7.54 0.82 -4.17
N GLY A 227 -6.54 0.11 -4.66
CA GLY A 227 -5.23 0.66 -5.00
C GLY A 227 -4.65 0.08 -6.27
N ALA A 228 -3.82 0.87 -6.95
CA ALA A 228 -3.07 0.42 -8.11
C ALA A 228 -1.69 1.07 -8.17
N ILE A 229 -0.70 0.29 -8.58
CA ILE A 229 0.68 0.73 -8.79
C ILE A 229 1.06 0.46 -10.23
N ARG A 230 1.61 1.46 -10.94
CA ARG A 230 2.29 1.25 -12.21
C ARG A 230 3.71 0.74 -11.94
N LEU A 231 4.01 -0.44 -12.42
CA LEU A 231 5.32 -1.07 -12.27
C LEU A 231 6.33 -0.54 -13.31
N PRO A 232 7.65 -0.66 -13.04
CA PRO A 232 8.67 -0.18 -13.98
C PRO A 232 8.66 -0.87 -15.34
N ASP A 233 8.14 -2.10 -15.44
CA ASP A 233 7.99 -2.88 -16.68
C ASP A 233 6.76 -2.46 -17.50
N GLY A 234 5.93 -1.55 -16.98
CA GLY A 234 4.70 -1.06 -17.60
C GLY A 234 3.45 -1.82 -17.20
N ASP A 235 3.57 -2.93 -16.49
CA ASP A 235 2.44 -3.65 -15.91
C ASP A 235 1.78 -2.81 -14.79
N THR A 236 0.54 -3.14 -14.46
CA THR A 236 -0.21 -2.50 -13.36
C THR A 236 -0.56 -3.54 -12.31
N LEU A 237 -0.11 -3.32 -11.07
CA LEU A 237 -0.51 -4.11 -9.92
C LEU A 237 -1.76 -3.49 -9.31
N ILE A 238 -2.83 -4.27 -9.08
CA ILE A 238 -4.14 -3.78 -8.62
C ILE A 238 -4.59 -4.57 -7.39
N ALA A 239 -4.91 -3.84 -6.31
CA ALA A 239 -5.64 -4.36 -5.16
C ALA A 239 -7.14 -4.30 -5.45
N THR A 240 -7.78 -5.45 -5.55
CA THR A 240 -9.16 -5.55 -6.03
C THR A 240 -10.21 -5.27 -4.95
N GLY A 241 -9.80 -4.81 -3.75
CA GLY A 241 -10.74 -4.51 -2.65
C GLY A 241 -11.56 -5.75 -2.27
N ASN A 242 -12.88 -5.69 -2.45
CA ASN A 242 -13.76 -6.81 -2.17
C ASN A 242 -13.75 -7.94 -3.22
N GLY A 243 -12.87 -7.86 -4.21
CA GLY A 243 -12.48 -8.99 -5.07
C GLY A 243 -11.48 -9.92 -4.39
N HIS A 244 -10.99 -9.56 -3.19
CA HIS A 244 -10.12 -10.37 -2.33
C HIS A 244 -8.86 -10.91 -3.01
N SER A 245 -8.30 -10.16 -3.94
CA SER A 245 -7.13 -10.57 -4.70
C SER A 245 -6.23 -9.40 -5.04
N VAL A 246 -4.98 -9.71 -5.38
CA VAL A 246 -4.09 -8.78 -6.08
C VAL A 246 -3.85 -9.36 -7.46
N ILE A 247 -3.98 -8.52 -8.48
CA ILE A 247 -3.72 -8.91 -9.87
C ILE A 247 -2.63 -8.03 -10.48
N LYS A 248 -1.85 -8.60 -11.38
CA LYS A 248 -0.93 -7.86 -12.25
C LYS A 248 -1.44 -7.93 -13.68
N VAL A 249 -1.65 -6.78 -14.28
CA VAL A 249 -2.24 -6.61 -15.61
C VAL A 249 -1.21 -5.99 -16.53
N ASP A 250 -0.97 -6.58 -17.69
CA ASP A 250 -0.06 -6.02 -18.70
C ASP A 250 -0.68 -4.82 -19.46
N PRO A 251 0.11 -4.06 -20.23
CA PRO A 251 -0.41 -2.93 -21.02
C PRO A 251 -1.53 -3.32 -22.00
N ALA A 252 -1.59 -4.59 -22.43
CA ALA A 252 -2.65 -5.12 -23.29
C ALA A 252 -3.90 -5.55 -22.52
N LYS A 253 -3.97 -5.23 -21.21
CA LYS A 253 -5.11 -5.52 -20.30
C LYS A 253 -5.31 -7.01 -19.98
N LYS A 254 -4.27 -7.82 -20.10
CA LYS A 254 -4.30 -9.23 -19.75
C LYS A 254 -3.76 -9.42 -18.32
N ILE A 255 -4.46 -10.22 -17.49
CA ILE A 255 -3.92 -10.65 -16.20
C ILE A 255 -2.75 -11.61 -16.47
N VAL A 256 -1.55 -11.22 -16.02
CA VAL A 256 -0.32 -11.99 -16.18
C VAL A 256 0.17 -12.62 -14.87
N TRP A 257 -0.38 -12.18 -13.74
CA TRP A 257 -0.14 -12.75 -12.43
C TRP A 257 -1.29 -12.39 -11.48
N SER A 258 -1.54 -13.23 -10.49
CA SER A 258 -2.51 -12.94 -9.43
C SER A 258 -2.16 -13.69 -8.14
N VAL A 259 -2.65 -13.20 -7.02
CA VAL A 259 -2.83 -13.95 -5.78
C VAL A 259 -4.27 -13.78 -5.33
N THR A 260 -4.93 -14.90 -5.02
CA THR A 260 -6.36 -14.94 -4.75
C THR A 260 -6.66 -15.21 -3.28
N ARG A 261 -7.91 -15.08 -2.89
CA ARG A 261 -8.45 -15.10 -1.52
C ARG A 261 -7.85 -16.18 -0.60
N ASN A 262 -7.77 -17.43 -1.05
CA ASN A 262 -7.39 -18.57 -0.24
C ASN A 262 -6.08 -19.24 -0.72
N GLU A 263 -5.31 -18.55 -1.54
CA GLU A 263 -4.13 -19.14 -2.17
C GLU A 263 -2.91 -19.16 -1.24
N LEU A 264 -2.86 -18.26 -0.26
CA LEU A 264 -1.75 -18.19 0.69
C LEU A 264 -1.98 -19.13 1.89
N PRO A 265 -0.95 -19.87 2.36
CA PRO A 265 -1.09 -20.79 3.48
C PRO A 265 -1.58 -20.08 4.77
N ASN A 266 -2.73 -20.53 5.30
CA ASN A 266 -3.36 -20.01 6.52
C ASN A 266 -3.74 -18.52 6.49
N ILE A 267 -3.68 -17.88 5.33
CA ILE A 267 -4.07 -16.48 5.15
C ILE A 267 -5.25 -16.41 4.21
N ARG A 268 -6.30 -15.73 4.65
CA ARG A 268 -7.44 -15.37 3.85
C ARG A 268 -7.36 -13.90 3.51
N LEU A 269 -7.16 -13.57 2.24
CA LEU A 269 -7.29 -12.19 1.79
C LEU A 269 -8.76 -11.77 1.84
N ALA A 270 -9.01 -10.58 2.39
CA ALA A 270 -10.33 -9.96 2.41
C ALA A 270 -10.28 -8.62 1.68
N TRP A 271 -10.79 -7.55 2.20
CA TRP A 271 -10.73 -6.24 1.57
C TRP A 271 -9.28 -5.81 1.34
N VAL A 272 -8.72 -6.18 0.18
CA VAL A 272 -7.33 -5.86 -0.18
C VAL A 272 -7.23 -4.38 -0.52
N THR A 273 -6.38 -3.66 0.21
CA THR A 273 -6.33 -2.19 0.17
C THR A 273 -5.02 -1.67 -0.41
N THR A 274 -4.00 -1.50 0.42
CA THR A 274 -2.73 -0.91 0.02
C THR A 274 -1.82 -1.89 -0.67
N LEU A 275 -0.97 -1.35 -1.52
CA LEU A 275 0.09 -2.05 -2.20
C LEU A 275 1.38 -1.24 -2.08
N GLU A 276 2.48 -1.94 -1.80
CA GLU A 276 3.82 -1.40 -1.96
C GLU A 276 4.67 -2.39 -2.75
N LEU A 277 5.38 -1.92 -3.76
CA LEU A 277 6.47 -2.67 -4.40
C LEU A 277 7.77 -2.28 -3.70
N LEU A 278 8.38 -3.23 -3.00
CA LEU A 278 9.66 -3.04 -2.33
C LEU A 278 10.83 -3.12 -3.34
N PRO A 279 12.00 -2.51 -3.05
CA PRO A 279 13.17 -2.58 -3.93
C PRO A 279 13.69 -3.99 -4.20
N ASN A 280 13.40 -4.95 -3.31
CA ASN A 280 13.73 -6.37 -3.50
C ASN A 280 12.76 -7.10 -4.45
N GLY A 281 11.74 -6.41 -4.95
CA GLY A 281 10.70 -6.95 -5.84
C GLY A 281 9.52 -7.60 -5.12
N ASN A 282 9.49 -7.64 -3.80
CA ASN A 282 8.37 -8.16 -3.03
C ASN A 282 7.21 -7.15 -3.00
N TYR A 283 6.01 -7.66 -2.79
CA TYR A 283 4.79 -6.86 -2.63
C TYR A 283 4.36 -6.86 -1.16
N VAL A 284 4.11 -5.67 -0.60
CA VAL A 284 3.37 -5.56 0.66
C VAL A 284 1.90 -5.30 0.33
N ILE A 285 1.03 -6.13 0.89
CA ILE A 285 -0.41 -6.18 0.60
C ILE A 285 -1.17 -5.87 1.87
N GLY A 286 -2.05 -4.86 1.84
CA GLY A 286 -2.99 -4.58 2.92
C GLY A 286 -4.15 -5.57 2.90
N ASN A 287 -4.43 -6.19 4.05
CA ASN A 287 -5.49 -7.20 4.23
C ASN A 287 -6.55 -6.69 5.23
N CYS A 288 -7.22 -5.61 4.87
CA CYS A 288 -8.21 -4.95 5.70
C CYS A 288 -9.48 -5.81 5.86
N HIS A 289 -10.12 -5.75 7.04
CA HIS A 289 -11.36 -6.47 7.35
C HIS A 289 -11.31 -8.02 7.27
N ALA A 290 -10.12 -8.62 7.31
CA ALA A 290 -9.97 -10.08 7.24
C ALA A 290 -10.44 -10.81 8.50
N GLY A 291 -10.57 -10.10 9.62
CA GLY A 291 -11.01 -10.64 10.90
C GLY A 291 -9.87 -11.06 11.84
N PRO A 292 -10.21 -11.42 13.08
CA PRO A 292 -9.22 -11.86 14.05
C PRO A 292 -8.47 -13.11 13.58
N GLY A 293 -7.19 -13.20 13.93
CA GLY A 293 -6.31 -14.31 13.53
C GLY A 293 -5.82 -14.24 12.09
N GLN A 294 -6.13 -13.16 11.37
CA GLN A 294 -5.58 -12.90 10.04
C GLN A 294 -4.61 -11.70 10.09
N PRO A 295 -3.52 -11.73 9.29
CA PRO A 295 -2.59 -10.61 9.23
C PRO A 295 -3.25 -9.37 8.62
N LEU A 296 -2.84 -8.20 9.11
CA LEU A 296 -3.26 -6.90 8.59
C LEU A 296 -2.46 -6.49 7.36
N LEU A 297 -1.18 -6.90 7.29
CA LEU A 297 -0.32 -6.75 6.12
C LEU A 297 0.38 -8.07 5.83
N VAL A 298 0.67 -8.31 4.55
CA VAL A 298 1.38 -9.50 4.07
C VAL A 298 2.48 -9.05 3.10
N GLU A 299 3.74 -9.37 3.38
CA GLU A 299 4.80 -9.29 2.37
C GLU A 299 4.91 -10.60 1.62
N LEU A 300 4.85 -10.51 0.30
CA LEU A 300 4.83 -11.64 -0.62
C LEU A 300 6.00 -11.56 -1.60
N GLU A 301 6.80 -12.63 -1.71
CA GLU A 301 7.69 -12.86 -2.85
C GLU A 301 6.82 -13.33 -4.03
N PRO A 302 6.72 -12.53 -5.12
CA PRO A 302 5.65 -12.76 -6.12
C PRO A 302 5.86 -13.97 -7.00
N LYS A 303 7.11 -14.40 -7.27
CA LYS A 303 7.39 -15.50 -8.20
C LYS A 303 6.96 -16.86 -7.65
N ALA A 304 7.28 -17.14 -6.40
CA ALA A 304 6.87 -18.36 -5.71
C ALA A 304 5.58 -18.19 -4.92
N LYS A 305 5.01 -16.99 -4.85
CA LYS A 305 3.90 -16.60 -3.98
C LYS A 305 4.18 -16.98 -2.52
N LYS A 306 5.43 -16.76 -2.09
CA LYS A 306 5.88 -17.09 -0.75
C LYS A 306 5.65 -15.91 0.17
N VAL A 307 4.90 -16.12 1.26
CA VAL A 307 4.81 -15.16 2.36
C VAL A 307 6.16 -15.11 3.08
N VAL A 308 6.75 -13.92 3.16
CA VAL A 308 8.05 -13.70 3.81
C VAL A 308 7.94 -12.91 5.10
N TRP A 309 6.85 -12.15 5.27
CA TRP A 309 6.53 -11.42 6.49
C TRP A 309 5.03 -11.17 6.60
N THR A 310 4.56 -11.05 7.85
CA THR A 310 3.19 -10.64 8.18
C THR A 310 3.18 -9.65 9.32
N PHE A 311 2.21 -8.72 9.30
CA PHE A 311 1.93 -7.81 10.38
C PHE A 311 0.67 -8.27 11.12
N ASP A 312 0.88 -9.00 12.23
CA ASP A 312 -0.17 -9.72 12.97
C ASP A 312 -0.58 -8.96 14.25
N GLN A 313 -0.93 -7.68 14.12
CA GLN A 313 -1.23 -6.83 15.27
C GLN A 313 -2.73 -6.46 15.39
N PHE A 314 -3.60 -7.43 15.11
CA PHE A 314 -5.05 -7.23 15.15
C PHE A 314 -5.54 -6.66 16.49
N ASP A 315 -5.03 -7.15 17.62
CA ASP A 315 -5.46 -6.69 18.95
C ASP A 315 -5.15 -5.21 19.22
N ARG A 316 -4.10 -4.67 18.56
CA ARG A 316 -3.70 -3.26 18.68
C ARG A 316 -4.39 -2.34 17.68
N PHE A 317 -4.52 -2.79 16.43
CA PHE A 317 -4.98 -1.96 15.31
C PHE A 317 -6.39 -2.31 14.82
N GLY A 318 -6.98 -3.40 15.31
CA GLY A 318 -8.33 -3.81 14.93
C GLY A 318 -8.44 -4.33 13.51
N ASN A 319 -9.67 -4.36 13.01
CA ASN A 319 -10.02 -4.98 11.74
C ASN A 319 -9.94 -4.03 10.53
N SER A 320 -9.77 -2.72 10.77
CA SER A 320 -9.75 -1.71 9.71
C SER A 320 -8.40 -1.01 9.67
N VAL A 321 -7.51 -1.50 8.83
CA VAL A 321 -6.21 -0.90 8.50
C VAL A 321 -6.23 -0.58 7.00
N PRO A 322 -6.76 0.59 6.61
CA PRO A 322 -6.95 0.90 5.20
C PRO A 322 -5.67 1.31 4.50
N ASN A 323 -4.66 1.81 5.22
CA ASN A 323 -3.37 2.21 4.64
C ASN A 323 -2.21 2.04 5.62
N SER A 324 -1.02 1.86 5.04
CA SER A 324 0.27 1.77 5.73
C SER A 324 1.38 2.30 4.82
N GLN A 325 2.55 2.50 5.40
CA GLN A 325 3.80 2.75 4.66
C GLN A 325 4.95 2.05 5.37
N ILE A 326 5.73 1.26 4.62
CA ILE A 326 6.99 0.70 5.07
C ILE A 326 8.04 1.82 5.11
N LEU A 327 8.76 1.96 6.23
CA LEU A 327 9.67 3.09 6.48
C LEU A 327 11.15 2.73 6.38
N ASP A 328 11.51 1.47 6.48
CA ASP A 328 12.88 0.96 6.46
C ASP A 328 13.35 0.49 5.08
N THR A 329 12.51 0.63 4.05
CA THR A 329 12.82 0.28 2.65
C THR A 329 12.69 1.49 1.74
N PRO A 330 13.70 2.40 1.71
CA PRO A 330 13.67 3.57 0.83
C PRO A 330 13.58 3.16 -0.65
N GLY A 331 12.72 3.86 -1.41
CA GLY A 331 12.51 3.58 -2.82
C GLY A 331 11.36 2.61 -3.11
N ALA A 332 10.57 2.22 -2.12
CA ALA A 332 9.32 1.51 -2.35
C ALA A 332 8.37 2.35 -3.23
N ILE A 333 7.67 1.70 -4.15
CA ILE A 333 6.63 2.32 -4.99
C ILE A 333 5.28 2.02 -4.36
N ARG A 334 4.46 3.06 -4.21
CA ARG A 334 3.17 2.98 -3.52
C ARG A 334 2.04 3.52 -4.36
#